data_05d74352fd21defd31e19f2e79943325
#
_entry.id   05d74352fd21defd31e19f2e79943325
#
_cell.length_a   1.000
_cell.length_b   1.000
_cell.length_c   1.000
_cell.angle_alpha   90.00
_cell.angle_beta   90.00
_cell.angle_gamma   90.00
#
_symmetry.space_group_name_H-M   'P 1'
#
loop_
_entity.id
_entity.type
_entity.pdbx_description
1 polymer ?
#
loop_
_entity_poly.entity_id
_entity_poly.type
_entity_poly.pdbx_seq_one_letter_code
_entity_poly.pdbx_strand_id
1 'polypeptide(L)'
;HYSLRNIGDLMLPSERIECLREQGQYYNKYGLEHLLKELYSGKNDANMIQHTAIPLLFQNLFYLPQSFIVNRDVFNYEFELVRETLFQCLEEAADLLFVDTESNRNLSTTSILSDADLIVVNLRQDTKMLTEFFENHPIIRNKAFFLIGKYQPNHTWNLRRICYRFHIPRQNIGVIPYNLELEEAVTYGRVLQFLNRNIDEKQNKENAFFMRQVDRAVELLHQRIESCQDSRDDK
;
A
#
# COMPACT_ATOMS: atom_id res chain seq x y z
N HIS A 1 9.06 -0.45 -1.54
CA HIS A 1 9.84 0.60 -2.15
C HIS A 1 11.22 0.14 -2.61
N TYR A 2 12.09 -0.49 -1.83
CA TYR A 2 13.32 -1.14 -2.32
C TYR A 2 13.19 -2.66 -2.40
N SER A 3 11.97 -3.19 -2.38
CA SER A 3 11.70 -4.62 -2.46
C SER A 3 11.97 -5.16 -3.87
N LEU A 4 12.40 -6.42 -3.96
CA LEU A 4 12.47 -7.15 -5.24
C LEU A 4 11.07 -7.32 -5.89
N ARG A 5 10.01 -7.16 -5.11
CA ARG A 5 8.62 -7.15 -5.56
C ARG A 5 7.97 -5.87 -5.07
N ASN A 6 7.51 -5.05 -5.99
CA ASN A 6 6.70 -3.87 -5.67
C ASN A 6 5.22 -4.12 -5.99
N ILE A 7 4.37 -3.19 -5.59
CA ILE A 7 2.93 -3.29 -5.80
C ILE A 7 2.58 -3.38 -7.29
N GLY A 8 3.39 -2.81 -8.18
CA GLY A 8 3.22 -2.90 -9.64
C GLY A 8 3.30 -4.32 -10.16
N ASP A 9 4.19 -5.15 -9.58
CA ASP A 9 4.32 -6.56 -9.96
C ASP A 9 3.05 -7.39 -9.61
N LEU A 10 2.20 -6.88 -8.72
CA LEU A 10 0.94 -7.49 -8.35
C LEU A 10 -0.22 -7.03 -9.23
N MET A 11 -0.16 -5.79 -9.71
CA MET A 11 -1.27 -5.11 -10.40
C MET A 11 -1.14 -5.10 -11.92
N LEU A 12 0.11 -5.17 -12.43
CA LEU A 12 0.39 -5.14 -13.87
C LEU A 12 0.82 -6.52 -14.35
N PRO A 13 0.29 -7.01 -15.48
CA PRO A 13 0.77 -8.24 -16.11
C PRO A 13 2.27 -8.17 -16.39
N SER A 14 2.99 -9.28 -16.15
CA SER A 14 4.46 -9.35 -16.32
C SER A 14 4.90 -8.90 -17.71
N GLU A 15 4.18 -9.28 -18.75
CA GLU A 15 4.41 -8.89 -20.14
C GLU A 15 4.38 -7.36 -20.33
N ARG A 16 3.46 -6.67 -19.63
CA ARG A 16 3.37 -5.21 -19.69
C ARG A 16 4.54 -4.55 -18.96
N ILE A 17 4.96 -5.11 -17.84
CA ILE A 17 6.12 -4.62 -17.09
C ILE A 17 7.40 -4.81 -17.91
N GLU A 18 7.60 -5.96 -18.54
CA GLU A 18 8.76 -6.24 -19.41
C GLU A 18 8.78 -5.29 -20.61
N CYS A 19 7.68 -5.13 -21.31
CA CYS A 19 7.56 -4.18 -22.40
C CYS A 19 7.91 -2.74 -21.99
N LEU A 20 7.47 -2.31 -20.84
CA LEU A 20 7.77 -0.99 -20.30
C LEU A 20 9.26 -0.86 -19.89
N ARG A 21 9.89 -1.95 -19.43
CA ARG A 21 11.33 -2.02 -19.11
C ARG A 21 12.19 -2.01 -20.36
N GLU A 22 11.86 -2.81 -21.37
CA GLU A 22 12.61 -2.92 -22.63
C GLU A 22 12.62 -1.63 -23.43
N GLN A 23 11.53 -0.86 -23.40
CA GLN A 23 11.46 0.42 -24.10
C GLN A 23 12.39 1.49 -23.51
N GLY A 24 13.06 1.23 -22.37
CA GLY A 24 13.99 2.15 -21.71
C GLY A 24 13.38 3.49 -21.29
N GLN A 25 12.11 3.70 -21.66
CA GLN A 25 11.37 4.95 -21.44
C GLN A 25 10.57 4.92 -20.14
N TYR A 26 10.42 3.74 -19.53
CA TYR A 26 9.58 3.55 -18.36
C TYR A 26 9.97 4.47 -17.21
N TYR A 27 11.28 4.55 -16.94
CA TYR A 27 11.82 5.38 -15.87
C TYR A 27 12.24 6.78 -16.29
N ASN A 28 12.21 7.09 -17.59
CA ASN A 28 12.55 8.39 -18.11
C ASN A 28 11.34 9.32 -18.30
N LYS A 29 10.13 8.74 -18.37
CA LYS A 29 8.88 9.49 -18.57
C LYS A 29 7.81 9.20 -17.51
N TYR A 30 7.92 8.06 -16.83
CA TYR A 30 6.95 7.63 -15.83
C TYR A 30 7.66 7.35 -14.52
N GLY A 31 6.90 7.49 -13.43
CA GLY A 31 7.35 7.06 -12.13
C GLY A 31 7.90 8.15 -11.24
N LEU A 32 8.19 7.73 -10.01
CA LEU A 32 8.55 8.63 -8.92
C LEU A 32 9.84 9.40 -9.20
N GLU A 33 10.87 8.76 -9.75
CA GLU A 33 12.15 9.42 -10.02
C GLU A 33 12.03 10.52 -11.09
N HIS A 34 11.19 10.32 -12.09
CA HIS A 34 10.90 11.36 -13.06
C HIS A 34 10.18 12.54 -12.41
N LEU A 35 9.17 12.25 -11.62
CA LEU A 35 8.40 13.25 -10.88
C LEU A 35 9.30 14.07 -9.94
N LEU A 36 10.19 13.41 -9.17
CA LEU A 36 11.14 14.09 -8.29
C LEU A 36 12.05 15.05 -9.05
N LYS A 37 12.57 14.64 -10.21
CA LYS A 37 13.42 15.50 -11.06
C LYS A 37 12.67 16.72 -11.61
N GLU A 38 11.43 16.55 -12.04
CA GLU A 38 10.61 17.64 -12.54
C GLU A 38 10.33 18.66 -11.41
N LEU A 39 9.93 18.17 -10.22
CA LEU A 39 9.73 19.01 -9.05
C LEU A 39 11.01 19.72 -8.62
N TYR A 40 12.15 19.02 -8.61
CA TYR A 40 13.44 19.61 -8.29
C TYR A 40 13.84 20.72 -9.28
N SER A 41 13.46 20.60 -10.55
CA SER A 41 13.68 21.63 -11.56
C SER A 41 12.72 22.84 -11.48
N GLY A 42 11.82 22.84 -10.49
CA GLY A 42 10.86 23.91 -10.28
C GLY A 42 9.63 23.85 -11.19
N LYS A 43 9.43 22.73 -11.90
CA LYS A 43 8.21 22.52 -12.67
C LYS A 43 7.10 22.08 -11.70
N ASN A 44 6.00 22.78 -11.74
CA ASN A 44 4.80 22.45 -10.98
C ASN A 44 3.58 22.58 -11.91
N ASP A 45 3.34 21.53 -12.72
CA ASP A 45 2.18 21.44 -13.61
C ASP A 45 1.11 20.55 -12.97
N ALA A 46 -0.12 21.05 -12.89
CA ALA A 46 -1.27 20.34 -12.34
C ALA A 46 -1.53 18.97 -13.03
N ASN A 47 -1.08 18.79 -14.28
CA ASN A 47 -1.22 17.53 -15.00
C ASN A 47 -0.01 16.59 -14.85
N MET A 48 1.02 16.99 -14.12
CA MET A 48 2.28 16.25 -14.00
C MET A 48 2.05 14.83 -13.47
N ILE A 49 1.21 14.67 -12.45
CA ILE A 49 0.88 13.37 -11.86
C ILE A 49 0.20 12.46 -12.90
N GLN A 50 -0.75 12.99 -13.68
CA GLN A 50 -1.45 12.21 -14.71
C GLN A 50 -0.51 11.74 -15.82
N HIS A 51 0.54 12.50 -16.13
CA HIS A 51 1.52 12.17 -17.16
C HIS A 51 2.60 11.20 -16.66
N THR A 52 2.88 11.18 -15.36
CA THR A 52 3.91 10.32 -14.75
C THR A 52 3.38 9.05 -14.14
N ALA A 53 2.09 8.97 -13.83
CA ALA A 53 1.43 7.80 -13.27
C ALA A 53 0.83 6.90 -14.36
N ILE A 54 0.70 5.61 -14.05
CA ILE A 54 0.10 4.61 -14.93
C ILE A 54 -1.35 4.38 -14.51
N PRO A 55 -2.33 4.62 -15.40
CA PRO A 55 -3.71 4.26 -15.10
C PRO A 55 -3.85 2.74 -15.04
N LEU A 56 -4.51 2.23 -14.00
CA LEU A 56 -4.83 0.83 -13.82
C LEU A 56 -6.19 0.49 -14.45
N LEU A 57 -6.68 -0.74 -14.24
CA LEU A 57 -7.96 -1.22 -14.80
C LEU A 57 -9.18 -0.38 -14.39
N PHE A 58 -9.13 0.22 -13.21
CA PHE A 58 -10.15 1.15 -12.72
C PHE A 58 -9.76 2.57 -13.09
N GLN A 59 -10.65 3.33 -13.71
CA GLN A 59 -10.36 4.68 -14.25
C GLN A 59 -9.90 5.70 -13.20
N ASN A 60 -10.20 5.46 -11.93
CA ASN A 60 -9.85 6.31 -10.80
C ASN A 60 -8.67 5.78 -9.97
N LEU A 61 -7.95 4.76 -10.46
CA LEU A 61 -6.80 4.18 -9.78
C LEU A 61 -5.54 4.37 -10.62
N PHE A 62 -4.56 5.07 -10.05
CA PHE A 62 -3.28 5.37 -10.69
C PHE A 62 -2.14 4.77 -9.90
N TYR A 63 -1.14 4.27 -10.61
CA TYR A 63 0.06 3.72 -10.03
C TYR A 63 1.28 4.55 -10.41
N LEU A 64 2.01 5.05 -9.42
CA LEU A 64 3.26 5.77 -9.61
C LEU A 64 4.41 4.78 -9.33
N PRO A 65 5.04 4.22 -10.38
CA PRO A 65 6.10 3.23 -10.22
C PRO A 65 7.39 3.85 -9.68
N GLN A 66 8.19 3.02 -9.02
CA GLN A 66 9.56 3.35 -8.64
C GLN A 66 10.54 2.40 -9.31
N SER A 67 11.70 2.91 -9.70
CA SER A 67 12.78 2.13 -10.33
C SER A 67 13.38 1.10 -9.36
N PHE A 68 13.83 -0.03 -9.92
CA PHE A 68 14.57 -1.05 -9.15
C PHE A 68 16.04 -0.69 -8.92
N ILE A 69 16.58 0.22 -9.73
CA ILE A 69 17.99 0.62 -9.69
C ILE A 69 18.07 2.03 -9.11
N VAL A 70 17.79 2.13 -7.83
CA VAL A 70 17.88 3.41 -7.12
C VAL A 70 19.11 3.41 -6.23
N ASN A 71 19.96 4.41 -6.41
CA ASN A 71 20.95 4.74 -5.39
C ASN A 71 20.20 5.32 -4.18
N ARG A 72 20.16 4.55 -3.08
CA ARG A 72 19.37 4.88 -1.90
C ARG A 72 19.71 6.23 -1.31
N ASP A 73 20.97 6.58 -1.28
CA ASP A 73 21.41 7.84 -0.67
C ASP A 73 20.99 9.04 -1.52
N VAL A 74 21.15 8.92 -2.85
CA VAL A 74 20.69 9.95 -3.80
C VAL A 74 19.17 10.08 -3.73
N PHE A 75 18.44 8.97 -3.75
CA PHE A 75 16.99 8.99 -3.66
C PHE A 75 16.50 9.63 -2.35
N ASN A 76 17.06 9.25 -1.22
CA ASN A 76 16.69 9.83 0.08
C ASN A 76 16.94 11.35 0.10
N TYR A 77 18.06 11.78 -0.46
CA TYR A 77 18.39 13.20 -0.53
C TYR A 77 17.42 13.97 -1.45
N GLU A 78 17.21 13.51 -2.66
CA GLU A 78 16.29 14.14 -3.63
C GLU A 78 14.83 14.14 -3.10
N PHE A 79 14.40 13.04 -2.47
CA PHE A 79 13.07 12.92 -1.88
C PHE A 79 12.86 13.94 -0.77
N GLU A 80 13.78 14.05 0.20
CA GLU A 80 13.63 14.99 1.32
C GLU A 80 13.62 16.46 0.86
N LEU A 81 14.35 16.80 -0.21
CA LEU A 81 14.37 18.17 -0.75
C LEU A 81 13.02 18.62 -1.33
N VAL A 82 12.25 17.70 -1.92
CA VAL A 82 10.98 18.02 -2.60
C VAL A 82 9.77 17.36 -1.95
N ARG A 83 9.94 16.73 -0.81
CA ARG A 83 8.92 15.93 -0.13
C ARG A 83 7.61 16.68 0.07
N GLU A 84 7.66 17.87 0.63
CA GLU A 84 6.47 18.69 0.89
C GLU A 84 5.74 19.04 -0.40
N THR A 85 6.46 19.49 -1.43
CA THR A 85 5.88 19.81 -2.74
C THR A 85 5.32 18.56 -3.42
N LEU A 86 6.02 17.41 -3.30
CA LEU A 86 5.55 16.15 -3.83
C LEU A 86 4.20 15.74 -3.22
N PHE A 87 4.11 15.72 -1.89
CA PHE A 87 2.86 15.34 -1.23
C PHE A 87 1.74 16.32 -1.51
N GLN A 88 2.02 17.61 -1.55
CA GLN A 88 1.03 18.61 -1.95
C GLN A 88 0.49 18.33 -3.36
N CYS A 89 1.34 18.09 -4.36
CA CYS A 89 0.91 17.75 -5.71
C CYS A 89 0.10 16.44 -5.77
N LEU A 90 0.47 15.43 -4.97
CA LEU A 90 -0.24 14.17 -4.92
C LEU A 90 -1.63 14.30 -4.25
N GLU A 91 -1.73 15.08 -3.18
CA GLU A 91 -2.98 15.37 -2.48
C GLU A 91 -3.95 16.23 -3.34
N GLU A 92 -3.44 17.12 -4.18
CA GLU A 92 -4.24 17.85 -5.16
C GLU A 92 -4.76 16.94 -6.29
N ALA A 93 -4.04 15.84 -6.60
CA ALA A 93 -4.37 14.94 -7.70
C ALA A 93 -5.27 13.77 -7.30
N ALA A 94 -5.37 13.43 -6.02
CA ALA A 94 -6.10 12.23 -5.56
C ALA A 94 -6.69 12.43 -4.16
N ASP A 95 -7.93 11.96 -3.97
CA ASP A 95 -8.64 11.99 -2.68
C ASP A 95 -7.99 11.04 -1.65
N LEU A 96 -7.29 10.01 -2.11
CA LEU A 96 -6.66 9.01 -1.27
C LEU A 96 -5.32 8.57 -1.86
N LEU A 97 -4.27 8.65 -1.04
CA LEU A 97 -2.92 8.27 -1.42
C LEU A 97 -2.45 7.07 -0.60
N PHE A 98 -2.11 5.97 -1.29
CA PHE A 98 -1.45 4.81 -0.71
C PHE A 98 0.04 4.81 -1.02
N VAL A 99 0.87 4.81 0.01
CA VAL A 99 2.33 4.74 -0.15
C VAL A 99 2.83 3.40 0.38
N ASP A 100 3.35 2.55 -0.52
CA ASP A 100 3.98 1.29 -0.15
C ASP A 100 5.42 1.55 0.30
N THR A 101 5.73 1.21 1.54
CA THR A 101 7.04 1.41 2.14
C THR A 101 7.73 0.10 2.50
N GLU A 102 9.05 0.11 2.54
CA GLU A 102 9.79 -0.99 3.14
C GLU A 102 9.63 -1.03 4.66
N SER A 103 9.84 -2.22 5.24
CA SER A 103 9.92 -2.41 6.68
C SER A 103 11.21 -1.88 7.32
N ASN A 104 12.13 -1.31 6.53
CA ASN A 104 13.41 -0.81 6.98
C ASN A 104 13.32 0.63 7.53
N ARG A 105 14.18 0.94 8.50
CA ARG A 105 14.30 2.28 9.09
C ARG A 105 15.24 3.16 8.24
N ASN A 106 14.86 3.46 7.00
CA ASN A 106 15.54 4.48 6.23
C ASN A 106 14.88 5.85 6.44
N LEU A 107 15.57 6.92 6.01
CA LEU A 107 15.11 8.29 6.23
C LEU A 107 13.76 8.54 5.56
N SER A 108 13.61 8.23 4.27
CA SER A 108 12.36 8.45 3.53
C SER A 108 11.18 7.68 4.12
N THR A 109 11.37 6.41 4.54
CA THR A 109 10.32 5.65 5.22
C THR A 109 9.91 6.29 6.53
N THR A 110 10.87 6.78 7.32
CA THR A 110 10.57 7.43 8.59
C THR A 110 9.78 8.72 8.39
N SER A 111 10.16 9.53 7.41
CA SER A 111 9.44 10.76 7.06
C SER A 111 8.02 10.46 6.57
N ILE A 112 7.85 9.50 5.65
CA ILE A 112 6.53 9.08 5.15
C ILE A 112 5.62 8.60 6.30
N LEU A 113 6.13 7.74 7.19
CA LEU A 113 5.34 7.24 8.32
C LEU A 113 5.00 8.35 9.33
N SER A 114 5.86 9.36 9.48
CA SER A 114 5.57 10.52 10.31
C SER A 114 4.41 11.34 9.78
N ASP A 115 4.40 11.57 8.47
CA ASP A 115 3.42 12.42 7.79
C ASP A 115 2.09 11.69 7.50
N ALA A 116 2.10 10.37 7.41
CA ALA A 116 0.90 9.57 7.16
C ALA A 116 -0.19 9.79 8.21
N ASP A 117 -1.45 9.95 7.78
CA ASP A 117 -2.62 10.01 8.66
C ASP A 117 -2.94 8.66 9.26
N LEU A 118 -2.78 7.61 8.47
CA LEU A 118 -3.07 6.23 8.83
C LEU A 118 -1.95 5.31 8.32
N ILE A 119 -1.52 4.40 9.17
CA ILE A 119 -0.48 3.42 8.84
C ILE A 119 -1.11 2.03 8.79
N VAL A 120 -1.15 1.40 7.61
CA VAL A 120 -1.62 0.02 7.47
C VAL A 120 -0.45 -0.94 7.70
N VAL A 121 -0.52 -1.71 8.77
CA VAL A 121 0.55 -2.64 9.16
C VAL A 121 0.18 -4.07 8.81
N ASN A 122 0.91 -4.68 7.88
CA ASN A 122 0.74 -6.08 7.50
C ASN A 122 1.52 -7.00 8.42
N LEU A 123 0.82 -7.87 9.13
CA LEU A 123 1.37 -8.85 10.06
C LEU A 123 0.91 -10.27 9.69
N ARG A 124 1.54 -11.28 10.27
CA ARG A 124 1.16 -12.69 10.15
C ARG A 124 0.82 -13.27 11.51
N GLN A 125 0.18 -14.45 11.52
CA GLN A 125 -0.11 -15.21 12.75
C GLN A 125 1.17 -15.91 13.28
N ASP A 126 2.24 -15.14 13.41
CA ASP A 126 3.52 -15.60 13.96
C ASP A 126 3.77 -14.92 15.31
N THR A 127 3.97 -15.73 16.35
CA THR A 127 4.12 -15.24 17.72
C THR A 127 5.30 -14.30 17.87
N LYS A 128 6.44 -14.67 17.29
CA LYS A 128 7.68 -13.91 17.40
C LYS A 128 7.54 -12.55 16.72
N MET A 129 7.05 -12.57 15.47
CA MET A 129 6.80 -11.36 14.69
C MET A 129 5.82 -10.40 15.40
N LEU A 130 4.70 -10.93 15.89
CA LEU A 130 3.70 -10.13 16.60
C LEU A 130 4.28 -9.51 17.87
N THR A 131 4.97 -10.30 18.70
CA THR A 131 5.55 -9.81 19.95
C THR A 131 6.62 -8.74 19.66
N GLU A 132 7.54 -9.02 18.76
CA GLU A 132 8.61 -8.12 18.36
C GLU A 132 8.05 -6.79 17.82
N PHE A 133 7.03 -6.84 16.96
CA PHE A 133 6.41 -5.64 16.43
C PHE A 133 5.79 -4.78 17.54
N PHE A 134 4.95 -5.37 18.40
CA PHE A 134 4.23 -4.61 19.42
C PHE A 134 5.12 -4.10 20.57
N GLU A 135 6.26 -4.73 20.80
CA GLU A 135 7.26 -4.27 21.76
C GLU A 135 8.13 -3.13 21.22
N ASN A 136 8.50 -3.21 19.92
CA ASN A 136 9.46 -2.27 19.33
C ASN A 136 8.84 -1.05 18.64
N HIS A 137 7.50 -1.05 18.39
CA HIS A 137 6.83 0.01 17.64
C HIS A 137 5.61 0.62 18.36
N PRO A 138 5.75 1.08 19.63
CA PRO A 138 4.62 1.62 20.39
C PRO A 138 4.00 2.88 19.76
N ILE A 139 4.82 3.73 19.13
CA ILE A 139 4.41 5.02 18.55
C ILE A 139 3.46 4.81 17.36
N ILE A 140 3.71 3.80 16.52
CA ILE A 140 2.91 3.51 15.33
C ILE A 140 1.47 3.12 15.71
N ARG A 141 1.26 2.51 16.89
CA ARG A 141 -0.04 1.96 17.31
C ARG A 141 -1.19 2.95 17.25
N ASN A 142 -0.96 4.21 17.55
CA ASN A 142 -2.00 5.23 17.61
C ASN A 142 -2.58 5.58 16.22
N LYS A 143 -1.73 5.50 15.19
CA LYS A 143 -2.08 5.72 13.78
C LYS A 143 -2.30 4.41 13.01
N ALA A 144 -2.22 3.24 13.65
CA ALA A 144 -2.19 1.97 12.95
C ALA A 144 -3.57 1.37 12.72
N PHE A 145 -3.74 0.80 11.53
CA PHE A 145 -4.70 -0.24 11.21
C PHE A 145 -3.93 -1.53 10.90
N PHE A 146 -4.28 -2.62 11.56
CA PHE A 146 -3.54 -3.89 11.43
C PHE A 146 -4.24 -4.82 10.44
N LEU A 147 -3.50 -5.39 9.50
CA LEU A 147 -3.97 -6.47 8.63
C LEU A 147 -3.22 -7.75 8.93
N ILE A 148 -3.95 -8.81 9.27
CA ILE A 148 -3.35 -10.14 9.45
C ILE A 148 -3.46 -10.90 8.13
N GLY A 149 -2.35 -10.95 7.38
CA GLY A 149 -2.27 -11.63 6.10
C GLY A 149 -2.15 -13.15 6.24
N LYS A 150 -2.56 -13.88 5.18
CA LYS A 150 -2.62 -15.36 5.13
C LYS A 150 -3.32 -15.96 6.36
N TYR A 151 -4.38 -15.29 6.80
CA TYR A 151 -5.08 -15.62 8.02
C TYR A 151 -5.76 -17.00 7.95
N GLN A 152 -5.55 -17.79 9.00
CA GLN A 152 -6.18 -19.10 9.21
C GLN A 152 -7.03 -19.05 10.49
N PRO A 153 -8.36 -19.21 10.40
CA PRO A 153 -9.27 -19.08 11.55
C PRO A 153 -8.97 -20.07 12.69
N ASN A 154 -8.52 -21.27 12.34
CA ASN A 154 -8.23 -22.36 13.27
C ASN A 154 -6.83 -22.29 13.89
N HIS A 155 -6.05 -21.27 13.54
CA HIS A 155 -4.72 -21.09 14.12
C HIS A 155 -4.81 -20.68 15.59
N THR A 156 -3.86 -21.14 16.42
CA THR A 156 -3.80 -20.81 17.85
C THR A 156 -3.81 -19.30 18.09
N TRP A 157 -3.14 -18.52 17.25
CA TRP A 157 -3.16 -17.06 17.24
C TRP A 157 -4.29 -16.53 16.35
N ASN A 158 -5.53 -16.89 16.66
CA ASN A 158 -6.70 -16.33 16.00
C ASN A 158 -6.89 -14.85 16.38
N LEU A 159 -7.74 -14.17 15.63
CA LEU A 159 -7.95 -12.73 15.74
C LEU A 159 -8.38 -12.29 17.16
N ARG A 160 -9.23 -13.09 17.84
CA ARG A 160 -9.65 -12.80 19.21
C ARG A 160 -8.47 -12.79 20.18
N ARG A 161 -7.58 -13.78 20.07
CA ARG A 161 -6.38 -13.90 20.90
C ARG A 161 -5.37 -12.78 20.63
N ILE A 162 -5.18 -12.40 19.36
CA ILE A 162 -4.31 -11.28 18.97
C ILE A 162 -4.83 -9.99 19.59
N CYS A 163 -6.12 -9.66 19.40
CA CYS A 163 -6.73 -8.46 19.98
C CYS A 163 -6.57 -8.42 21.50
N TYR A 164 -6.86 -9.53 22.18
CA TYR A 164 -6.76 -9.61 23.63
C TYR A 164 -5.31 -9.44 24.13
N ARG A 165 -4.36 -10.18 23.53
CA ARG A 165 -2.96 -10.19 23.96
C ARG A 165 -2.26 -8.86 23.78
N PHE A 166 -2.56 -8.15 22.68
CA PHE A 166 -1.91 -6.90 22.33
C PHE A 166 -2.80 -5.67 22.53
N HIS A 167 -3.96 -5.84 23.17
CA HIS A 167 -4.90 -4.75 23.47
C HIS A 167 -5.27 -3.92 22.23
N ILE A 168 -5.58 -4.61 21.10
CA ILE A 168 -5.96 -3.95 19.85
C ILE A 168 -7.50 -3.85 19.81
N PRO A 169 -8.05 -2.63 19.65
CA PRO A 169 -9.48 -2.45 19.40
C PRO A 169 -9.92 -3.20 18.15
N ARG A 170 -11.08 -3.84 18.20
CA ARG A 170 -11.58 -4.68 17.11
C ARG A 170 -11.78 -3.93 15.79
N GLN A 171 -12.06 -2.64 15.86
CA GLN A 171 -12.19 -1.74 14.72
C GLN A 171 -10.86 -1.38 14.06
N ASN A 172 -9.72 -1.61 14.71
CA ASN A 172 -8.40 -1.27 14.18
C ASN A 172 -7.67 -2.47 13.59
N ILE A 173 -8.36 -3.59 13.35
CA ILE A 173 -7.73 -4.81 12.83
C ILE A 173 -8.66 -5.58 11.89
N GLY A 174 -8.14 -5.88 10.70
CA GLY A 174 -8.77 -6.74 9.71
C GLY A 174 -7.97 -8.02 9.46
N VAL A 175 -8.53 -8.93 8.69
CA VAL A 175 -7.85 -10.16 8.27
C VAL A 175 -7.99 -10.37 6.76
N ILE A 176 -6.94 -10.84 6.14
CA ILE A 176 -6.92 -11.31 4.76
C ILE A 176 -6.63 -12.82 4.81
N PRO A 177 -7.64 -13.67 4.62
CA PRO A 177 -7.47 -15.12 4.70
C PRO A 177 -6.48 -15.63 3.65
N TYR A 178 -5.88 -16.80 3.93
CA TYR A 178 -5.16 -17.51 2.89
C TYR A 178 -6.12 -17.89 1.74
N ASN A 179 -5.71 -17.63 0.51
CA ASN A 179 -6.44 -17.98 -0.69
C ASN A 179 -5.46 -18.37 -1.79
N LEU A 180 -5.61 -19.58 -2.34
CA LEU A 180 -4.70 -20.11 -3.35
C LEU A 180 -4.81 -19.36 -4.69
N GLU A 181 -6.03 -19.06 -5.14
CA GLU A 181 -6.23 -18.31 -6.39
C GLU A 181 -5.63 -16.91 -6.32
N LEU A 182 -5.69 -16.26 -5.14
CA LEU A 182 -5.00 -14.98 -4.94
C LEU A 182 -3.47 -15.16 -5.02
N GLU A 183 -2.89 -16.20 -4.47
CA GLU A 183 -1.44 -16.47 -4.60
C GLU A 183 -1.02 -16.69 -6.05
N GLU A 184 -1.82 -17.41 -6.81
CA GLU A 184 -1.62 -17.57 -8.25
C GLU A 184 -1.75 -16.22 -8.98
N ALA A 185 -2.79 -15.45 -8.68
CA ALA A 185 -2.99 -14.11 -9.25
C ALA A 185 -1.81 -13.17 -8.95
N VAL A 186 -1.25 -13.24 -7.73
CA VAL A 186 -0.03 -12.52 -7.34
C VAL A 186 1.17 -12.94 -8.20
N THR A 187 1.31 -14.23 -8.47
CA THR A 187 2.43 -14.75 -9.27
C THR A 187 2.43 -14.22 -10.71
N TYR A 188 1.23 -14.01 -11.27
CA TYR A 188 1.07 -13.58 -12.67
C TYR A 188 0.72 -12.09 -12.82
N GLY A 189 0.77 -11.28 -11.75
CA GLY A 189 0.40 -9.86 -11.80
C GLY A 189 -1.08 -9.61 -12.13
N ARG A 190 -1.98 -10.51 -11.72
CA ARG A 190 -3.41 -10.50 -12.05
C ARG A 190 -4.31 -10.27 -10.85
N VAL A 191 -3.80 -9.64 -9.80
CA VAL A 191 -4.57 -9.41 -8.55
C VAL A 191 -5.82 -8.58 -8.81
N LEU A 192 -5.73 -7.52 -9.62
CA LEU A 192 -6.90 -6.69 -9.95
C LEU A 192 -7.97 -7.48 -10.71
N GLN A 193 -7.58 -8.37 -11.62
CA GLN A 193 -8.52 -9.23 -12.35
C GLN A 193 -9.20 -10.25 -11.42
N PHE A 194 -8.43 -10.83 -10.48
CA PHE A 194 -8.97 -11.73 -9.46
C PHE A 194 -10.00 -11.01 -8.59
N LEU A 195 -9.69 -9.82 -8.09
CA LEU A 195 -10.60 -9.03 -7.25
C LEU A 195 -11.87 -8.66 -8.01
N ASN A 196 -11.73 -8.11 -9.22
CA ASN A 196 -12.87 -7.70 -10.05
C ASN A 196 -13.83 -8.86 -10.30
N ARG A 197 -13.31 -10.02 -10.72
CA ARG A 197 -14.13 -11.23 -10.94
C ARG A 197 -14.89 -11.66 -9.67
N ASN A 198 -14.24 -11.61 -8.50
CA ASN A 198 -14.87 -12.07 -7.26
C ASN A 198 -15.80 -11.03 -6.62
N ILE A 199 -15.62 -9.73 -6.90
CA ILE A 199 -16.56 -8.67 -6.49
C ILE A 199 -17.87 -8.80 -7.27
N ASP A 200 -17.80 -9.01 -8.58
CA ASP A 200 -18.97 -9.10 -9.45
C ASP A 200 -19.71 -10.43 -9.29
N GLU A 201 -18.98 -11.53 -9.10
CA GLU A 201 -19.51 -12.88 -8.92
C GLU A 201 -19.77 -13.22 -7.45
N LYS A 202 -20.68 -12.52 -6.76
CA LYS A 202 -21.05 -12.80 -5.35
C LYS A 202 -21.51 -14.25 -5.09
N GLN A 203 -21.62 -15.08 -6.11
CA GLN A 203 -22.07 -16.48 -6.05
C GLN A 203 -20.92 -17.50 -6.04
N ASN A 204 -19.66 -17.09 -6.20
CA ASN A 204 -18.55 -18.05 -6.14
C ASN A 204 -18.35 -18.54 -4.70
N LYS A 205 -18.89 -19.75 -4.42
CA LYS A 205 -18.88 -20.36 -3.08
C LYS A 205 -17.45 -20.62 -2.57
N GLU A 206 -16.50 -20.86 -3.47
CA GLU A 206 -15.10 -21.16 -3.12
C GLU A 206 -14.40 -19.96 -2.48
N ASN A 207 -14.62 -18.77 -3.00
CA ASN A 207 -14.03 -17.54 -2.50
C ASN A 207 -14.95 -16.75 -1.54
N ALA A 208 -16.15 -17.21 -1.26
CA ALA A 208 -17.13 -16.47 -0.46
C ALA A 208 -16.65 -16.12 0.96
N PHE A 209 -15.90 -17.02 1.60
CA PHE A 209 -15.33 -16.73 2.91
C PHE A 209 -14.22 -15.66 2.80
N PHE A 210 -13.34 -15.83 1.83
CA PHE A 210 -12.25 -14.88 1.57
C PHE A 210 -12.80 -13.48 1.32
N MET A 211 -13.71 -13.32 0.36
CA MET A 211 -14.28 -12.03 0.00
C MET A 211 -15.02 -11.37 1.17
N ARG A 212 -15.82 -12.11 1.94
CA ARG A 212 -16.46 -11.54 3.15
C ARG A 212 -15.47 -10.99 4.17
N GLN A 213 -14.30 -11.60 4.32
CA GLN A 213 -13.29 -11.10 5.25
C GLN A 213 -12.55 -9.88 4.66
N VAL A 214 -12.32 -9.88 3.34
CA VAL A 214 -11.76 -8.72 2.63
C VAL A 214 -12.72 -7.55 2.73
N ASP A 215 -13.99 -7.72 2.39
CA ASP A 215 -15.02 -6.67 2.47
C ASP A 215 -15.08 -6.08 3.89
N ARG A 216 -15.09 -6.95 4.90
CA ARG A 216 -15.08 -6.48 6.29
C ARG A 216 -13.82 -5.71 6.66
N ALA A 217 -12.65 -6.14 6.17
CA ALA A 217 -11.41 -5.42 6.42
C ALA A 217 -11.40 -4.05 5.73
N VAL A 218 -11.95 -3.98 4.51
CA VAL A 218 -12.12 -2.73 3.75
C VAL A 218 -13.08 -1.79 4.47
N GLU A 219 -14.24 -2.26 4.93
CA GLU A 219 -15.20 -1.46 5.70
C GLU A 219 -14.56 -0.85 6.96
N LEU A 220 -13.82 -1.65 7.73
CA LEU A 220 -13.15 -1.17 8.94
C LEU A 220 -12.05 -0.15 8.60
N LEU A 221 -11.29 -0.39 7.53
CA LEU A 221 -10.27 0.53 7.06
C LEU A 221 -10.88 1.86 6.61
N HIS A 222 -11.98 1.81 5.85
CA HIS A 222 -12.72 2.98 5.39
C HIS A 222 -13.20 3.84 6.57
N GLN A 223 -13.82 3.24 7.58
CA GLN A 223 -14.23 3.93 8.79
C GLN A 223 -13.06 4.62 9.52
N ARG A 224 -11.86 4.01 9.47
CA ARG A 224 -10.67 4.63 10.04
C ARG A 224 -10.18 5.81 9.21
N ILE A 225 -10.25 5.74 7.88
CA ILE A 225 -9.90 6.83 6.96
C ILE A 225 -10.84 8.02 7.22
N GLU A 226 -12.16 7.80 7.24
CA GLU A 226 -13.16 8.83 7.54
C GLU A 226 -12.88 9.52 8.89
N SER A 227 -12.60 8.73 9.94
CA SER A 227 -12.26 9.29 11.26
C SER A 227 -10.97 10.15 11.26
N CYS A 228 -10.03 9.88 10.34
CA CYS A 228 -8.82 10.70 10.19
C CYS A 228 -9.13 12.02 9.45
N GLN A 229 -10.02 12.00 8.46
CA GLN A 229 -10.45 13.17 7.71
C GLN A 229 -11.24 14.15 8.62
N ASP A 230 -12.23 13.65 9.36
CA ASP A 230 -13.00 14.47 10.32
C ASP A 230 -12.08 15.18 11.32
N SER A 231 -11.03 14.50 11.78
CA SER A 231 -10.05 15.05 12.72
C SER A 231 -9.12 16.11 12.11
N ARG A 232 -9.02 16.21 10.78
CA ARG A 232 -8.30 17.27 10.06
C ARG A 232 -9.16 18.53 9.92
N ASP A 233 -10.43 18.38 9.59
CA ASP A 233 -11.37 19.48 9.37
C ASP A 233 -11.68 20.25 10.66
N ASP A 234 -11.49 19.62 11.81
CA ASP A 234 -11.68 20.22 13.15
C ASP A 234 -10.45 21.01 13.65
N LYS A 235 -9.34 21.10 12.90
CA LYS A 235 -8.11 21.81 13.28
C LYS A 235 -7.86 23.03 12.42
#